data_6c22b596dcd551062daf75a4645c9054
#
_entry.id   6c22b596dcd551062daf75a4645c9054
#
_cell.length_a   1.000
_cell.length_b   1.000
_cell.length_c   1.000
_cell.angle_alpha   90.00
_cell.angle_beta   90.00
_cell.angle_gamma   90.00
#
_symmetry.space_group_name_H-M   'P 1'
#
loop_
_entity.id
_entity.type
_entity.pdbx_description
1 polymer ?
#
loop_
_entity_poly.entity_id
_entity_poly.type
_entity_poly.pdbx_seq_one_letter_code
_entity_poly.pdbx_strand_id
1 'polypeptide(L)'
;MTKYIFVTGGVVSGLGKGITAASLGRLLKARGLKVAAQKLDPYINVDPGTMSPYQHGEVYVTEDGAETDLDLGHYERFINEDLNRFSNLTTGKVYWNVLNKERRGEYLGQTVQVIPHITNEIKEFIYSVGRKTDADVVITEIGGTTGDIESQPFLEAIRQVGLEVGRENSLYIHVTLVPFLHGSDEHKTKPTQHSVKELQGMGIAPNIIVLRCDEPLEENIFKKIAMFCNVKPDCVIENITIPVLYEAPLMLEENGLCDIVCREMGIDCKEPDLTGWKNMVNNIKSADKTVKIGLVGKYVQLHDAYLSVAEALRHAGYGCGAKVDIEWIDSETITKDNVAEVLGGVDGIIVPGGFGSRGIDGMIQTAKYARENNIPYLGICLGMQIAVIEFARDVCGFADANSGEFDEMSTHKVIDFLPDQHSDIEKGGTLRLGAYPCKIAEGTQMMECYQKDMISERHRHRYEFNNDFRDELEKAGLVISGTSPDGRIVETVEVGDNDFYVAVQFHPEFKSRPNKPHPLFLGLISSSLERREEKGE
;
A
#
# COMPACT_ATOMS: atom_id res chain seq x y z
N MET A 1 13.88 9.37 -25.22
CA MET A 1 12.48 9.89 -25.07
C MET A 1 11.73 8.91 -24.21
N THR A 2 11.00 9.39 -23.20
CA THR A 2 10.22 8.53 -22.29
C THR A 2 9.14 7.77 -23.06
N LYS A 3 8.99 6.49 -22.78
CA LYS A 3 7.95 5.62 -23.32
C LYS A 3 6.77 5.55 -22.33
N TYR A 4 5.54 5.50 -22.84
CA TYR A 4 4.31 5.49 -22.03
C TYR A 4 3.53 4.20 -22.24
N ILE A 5 3.28 3.47 -21.16
CA ILE A 5 2.48 2.23 -21.15
C ILE A 5 1.21 2.51 -20.37
N PHE A 6 0.07 2.30 -20.97
CA PHE A 6 -1.24 2.49 -20.35
C PHE A 6 -1.86 1.13 -20.07
N VAL A 7 -2.21 0.88 -18.80
CA VAL A 7 -2.87 -0.35 -18.37
C VAL A 7 -4.33 -0.04 -18.08
N THR A 8 -5.21 -0.55 -18.92
CA THR A 8 -6.68 -0.43 -18.78
C THR A 8 -7.27 -1.77 -18.39
N GLY A 9 -8.49 -1.78 -17.90
CA GLY A 9 -9.18 -3.03 -17.58
C GLY A 9 -10.66 -3.00 -17.89
N GLY A 10 -11.23 -4.16 -18.09
CA GLY A 10 -12.62 -4.30 -18.38
C GLY A 10 -13.23 -5.53 -17.77
N VAL A 11 -14.55 -5.68 -17.94
CA VAL A 11 -15.41 -6.74 -17.43
C VAL A 11 -15.81 -6.52 -15.96
N VAL A 12 -14.86 -6.53 -15.01
CA VAL A 12 -15.09 -6.30 -13.58
C VAL A 12 -13.93 -5.56 -12.94
N SER A 13 -14.14 -4.94 -11.78
CA SER A 13 -13.08 -4.40 -10.92
C SER A 13 -12.29 -5.54 -10.24
N GLY A 14 -11.11 -5.25 -9.70
CA GLY A 14 -10.32 -6.25 -8.97
C GLY A 14 -9.64 -7.32 -9.83
N LEU A 15 -9.53 -7.12 -11.15
CA LEU A 15 -8.86 -8.06 -12.07
C LEU A 15 -7.34 -8.14 -11.93
N GLY A 16 -6.73 -7.33 -11.05
CA GLY A 16 -5.28 -7.30 -10.89
C GLY A 16 -4.55 -6.47 -11.95
N LYS A 17 -5.16 -5.37 -12.43
CA LYS A 17 -4.48 -4.35 -13.25
C LYS A 17 -3.21 -3.86 -12.56
N GLY A 18 -3.32 -3.49 -11.26
CA GLY A 18 -2.21 -3.01 -10.44
C GLY A 18 -1.07 -4.03 -10.35
N ILE A 19 -1.39 -5.30 -10.11
CA ILE A 19 -0.39 -6.38 -10.07
C ILE A 19 0.25 -6.61 -11.44
N THR A 20 -0.52 -6.52 -12.53
CA THR A 20 0.03 -6.62 -13.90
C THR A 20 0.97 -5.45 -14.19
N ALA A 21 0.57 -4.22 -13.85
CA ALA A 21 1.40 -3.02 -14.02
C ALA A 21 2.68 -3.08 -13.15
N ALA A 22 2.55 -3.47 -11.89
CA ALA A 22 3.66 -3.62 -10.94
C ALA A 22 4.64 -4.73 -11.40
N SER A 23 4.11 -5.86 -11.85
CA SER A 23 4.92 -6.97 -12.39
C SER A 23 5.70 -6.55 -13.63
N LEU A 24 5.05 -5.88 -14.59
CA LEU A 24 5.73 -5.34 -15.76
C LEU A 24 6.81 -4.31 -15.37
N GLY A 25 6.51 -3.44 -14.41
CA GLY A 25 7.48 -2.49 -13.88
C GLY A 25 8.71 -3.17 -13.29
N ARG A 26 8.51 -4.27 -12.54
CA ARG A 26 9.60 -5.11 -12.01
C ARG A 26 10.44 -5.71 -13.13
N LEU A 27 9.80 -6.25 -14.17
CA LEU A 27 10.48 -6.89 -15.29
C LEU A 27 11.31 -5.91 -16.11
N LEU A 28 10.75 -4.74 -16.42
CA LEU A 28 11.47 -3.67 -17.13
C LEU A 28 12.67 -3.15 -16.32
N LYS A 29 12.49 -3.00 -15.01
CA LYS A 29 13.59 -2.63 -14.09
C LYS A 29 14.68 -3.72 -14.04
N ALA A 30 14.31 -4.99 -14.04
CA ALA A 30 15.28 -6.11 -14.10
C ALA A 30 16.10 -6.12 -15.40
N ARG A 31 15.59 -5.51 -16.45
CA ARG A 31 16.29 -5.30 -17.73
C ARG A 31 17.15 -4.03 -17.76
N GLY A 32 17.18 -3.27 -16.65
CA GLY A 32 18.04 -2.09 -16.48
C GLY A 32 17.39 -0.76 -16.85
N LEU A 33 16.07 -0.72 -17.06
CA LEU A 33 15.33 0.52 -17.37
C LEU A 33 14.92 1.24 -16.07
N LYS A 34 14.88 2.57 -16.14
CA LYS A 34 14.27 3.41 -15.11
C LYS A 34 12.76 3.45 -15.33
N VAL A 35 12.00 2.95 -14.38
CA VAL A 35 10.55 2.82 -14.46
C VAL A 35 9.87 3.70 -13.43
N ALA A 36 8.87 4.46 -13.86
CA ALA A 36 7.94 5.16 -12.97
C ALA A 36 6.53 4.58 -13.14
N ALA A 37 5.78 4.52 -12.03
CA ALA A 37 4.40 4.05 -12.02
C ALA A 37 3.44 5.15 -11.58
N GLN A 38 2.24 5.16 -12.20
CA GLN A 38 1.15 6.08 -11.88
C GLN A 38 -0.19 5.33 -11.82
N LYS A 39 -1.08 5.85 -10.96
CA LYS A 39 -2.49 5.46 -10.86
C LYS A 39 -3.38 6.66 -11.14
N LEU A 40 -4.35 6.52 -12.03
CA LEU A 40 -5.40 7.51 -12.29
C LEU A 40 -6.73 6.96 -11.78
N ASP A 41 -7.29 7.58 -10.74
CA ASP A 41 -8.50 7.11 -10.07
C ASP A 41 -9.73 7.94 -10.45
N PRO A 42 -10.82 7.32 -10.91
CA PRO A 42 -11.97 8.04 -11.46
C PRO A 42 -12.93 8.61 -10.40
N TYR A 43 -12.68 8.45 -9.10
CA TYR A 43 -13.54 9.03 -8.08
C TYR A 43 -13.33 10.54 -7.89
N ILE A 44 -14.36 11.23 -7.34
CA ILE A 44 -14.40 12.71 -7.20
C ILE A 44 -13.75 13.20 -5.91
N ASN A 45 -13.33 12.34 -5.02
CA ASN A 45 -12.53 12.76 -3.86
C ASN A 45 -11.21 13.38 -4.33
N VAL A 46 -10.77 14.46 -3.68
CA VAL A 46 -9.48 15.12 -4.03
C VAL A 46 -8.32 14.16 -3.76
N ASP A 47 -8.40 13.43 -2.65
CA ASP A 47 -7.52 12.33 -2.26
C ASP A 47 -8.32 11.33 -1.40
N PRO A 48 -7.77 10.14 -1.10
CA PRO A 48 -8.45 9.15 -0.26
C PRO A 48 -8.38 9.45 1.25
N GLY A 49 -7.69 10.51 1.69
CA GLY A 49 -7.41 10.77 3.11
C GLY A 49 -8.64 10.88 4.01
N THR A 50 -9.78 11.29 3.46
CA THR A 50 -11.07 11.39 4.18
C THR A 50 -12.01 10.21 3.92
N MET A 51 -11.61 9.25 3.10
CA MET A 51 -12.45 8.10 2.76
C MET A 51 -12.46 7.06 3.89
N SER A 52 -13.57 6.34 4.01
CA SER A 52 -13.68 5.24 4.97
C SER A 52 -12.81 4.06 4.54
N PRO A 53 -11.95 3.52 5.42
CA PRO A 53 -11.18 2.31 5.11
C PRO A 53 -12.06 1.10 4.73
N TYR A 54 -13.30 1.04 5.21
CA TYR A 54 -14.26 -0.01 4.83
C TYR A 54 -14.75 0.07 3.39
N GLN A 55 -14.64 1.23 2.74
CA GLN A 55 -15.08 1.40 1.35
C GLN A 55 -13.92 1.39 0.35
N HIS A 56 -12.76 1.85 0.79
CA HIS A 56 -11.64 2.12 -0.11
C HIS A 56 -10.38 1.28 0.18
N GLY A 57 -10.32 0.62 1.34
CA GLY A 57 -9.10 -0.01 1.83
C GLY A 57 -8.17 1.00 2.53
N GLU A 58 -6.90 0.66 2.67
CA GLU A 58 -5.92 1.54 3.31
C GLU A 58 -5.66 2.80 2.48
N VAL A 59 -5.35 3.89 3.18
CA VAL A 59 -4.76 5.09 2.58
C VAL A 59 -3.25 4.93 2.59
N TYR A 60 -2.66 4.80 1.41
CA TYR A 60 -1.22 4.66 1.27
C TYR A 60 -0.54 6.03 1.23
N VAL A 61 0.52 6.23 2.01
CA VAL A 61 1.24 7.51 2.08
C VAL A 61 2.59 7.39 1.41
N THR A 62 2.85 8.29 0.45
CA THR A 62 4.13 8.36 -0.27
C THR A 62 5.23 9.02 0.57
N GLU A 63 6.48 8.93 0.11
CA GLU A 63 7.63 9.53 0.78
C GLU A 63 7.48 11.06 0.97
N ASP A 64 6.90 11.74 0.01
CA ASP A 64 6.66 13.20 0.04
C ASP A 64 5.29 13.61 0.62
N GLY A 65 4.59 12.66 1.30
CA GLY A 65 3.38 12.93 2.09
C GLY A 65 2.09 13.04 1.29
N ALA A 66 2.00 12.48 0.10
CA ALA A 66 0.71 12.37 -0.58
C ALA A 66 -0.08 11.18 -0.04
N GLU A 67 -1.36 11.41 0.29
CA GLU A 67 -2.34 10.36 0.57
C GLU A 67 -2.86 9.81 -0.76
N THR A 68 -2.78 8.50 -0.94
CA THR A 68 -2.98 7.85 -2.24
C THR A 68 -3.72 6.51 -2.12
N ASP A 69 -4.09 5.96 -3.26
CA ASP A 69 -4.69 4.64 -3.37
C ASP A 69 -3.72 3.52 -2.95
N LEU A 70 -4.27 2.42 -2.45
CA LEU A 70 -3.52 1.25 -1.97
C LEU A 70 -2.67 0.56 -3.07
N ASP A 71 -3.03 0.71 -4.35
CA ASP A 71 -2.28 0.13 -5.47
C ASP A 71 -0.85 0.69 -5.56
N LEU A 72 -0.60 1.91 -5.06
CA LEU A 72 0.75 2.45 -4.98
C LEU A 72 1.66 1.60 -4.10
N GLY A 73 1.12 1.00 -3.07
CA GLY A 73 1.84 0.01 -2.26
C GLY A 73 2.28 -1.20 -3.09
N HIS A 74 1.44 -1.70 -4.00
CA HIS A 74 1.84 -2.78 -4.92
C HIS A 74 2.99 -2.33 -5.83
N TYR A 75 2.91 -1.12 -6.41
CA TYR A 75 3.99 -0.62 -7.27
C TYR A 75 5.31 -0.53 -6.50
N GLU A 76 5.33 0.05 -5.32
CA GLU A 76 6.53 0.15 -4.50
C GLU A 76 7.10 -1.22 -4.10
N ARG A 77 6.25 -2.17 -3.71
CA ARG A 77 6.66 -3.52 -3.31
C ARG A 77 7.30 -4.31 -4.47
N PHE A 78 6.75 -4.20 -5.67
CA PHE A 78 7.26 -4.93 -6.84
C PHE A 78 8.43 -4.22 -7.51
N ILE A 79 8.31 -2.91 -7.77
CA ILE A 79 9.32 -2.13 -8.50
C ILE A 79 10.52 -1.80 -7.60
N ASN A 80 10.31 -1.75 -6.27
CA ASN A 80 11.30 -1.34 -5.28
C ASN A 80 11.84 0.07 -5.55
N GLU A 81 10.91 1.01 -5.70
CA GLU A 81 11.14 2.46 -5.79
C GLU A 81 10.13 3.18 -4.92
N ASP A 82 10.56 4.25 -4.23
CA ASP A 82 9.65 5.09 -3.48
C ASP A 82 8.89 6.03 -4.43
N LEU A 83 7.57 6.01 -4.32
CA LEU A 83 6.69 6.84 -5.14
C LEU A 83 6.46 8.21 -4.49
N ASN A 84 5.86 9.11 -5.26
CA ASN A 84 5.64 10.50 -4.86
C ASN A 84 4.26 10.99 -5.33
N ARG A 85 3.94 12.25 -5.01
CA ARG A 85 2.65 12.90 -5.35
C ARG A 85 2.29 12.91 -6.83
N PHE A 86 3.25 12.69 -7.73
CA PHE A 86 3.01 12.57 -9.18
C PHE A 86 2.64 11.14 -9.58
N SER A 87 2.55 10.22 -8.63
CA SER A 87 2.20 8.83 -8.90
C SER A 87 0.71 8.53 -8.73
N ASN A 88 -0.10 9.45 -8.18
CA ASN A 88 -1.55 9.29 -8.05
C ASN A 88 -2.32 10.56 -8.39
N LEU A 89 -3.33 10.42 -9.24
CA LEU A 89 -4.23 11.50 -9.66
C LEU A 89 -5.68 11.03 -9.58
N THR A 90 -6.52 11.79 -8.89
CA THR A 90 -7.96 11.56 -8.84
C THR A 90 -8.71 12.52 -9.77
N THR A 91 -9.91 12.15 -10.19
CA THR A 91 -10.81 13.05 -10.91
C THR A 91 -11.06 14.33 -10.11
N GLY A 92 -11.28 14.21 -8.79
CA GLY A 92 -11.49 15.37 -7.91
C GLY A 92 -10.33 16.36 -7.95
N LYS A 93 -9.10 15.87 -7.87
CA LYS A 93 -7.89 16.70 -7.95
C LYS A 93 -7.75 17.40 -9.31
N VAL A 94 -8.08 16.71 -10.41
CA VAL A 94 -8.08 17.31 -11.74
C VAL A 94 -9.07 18.48 -11.82
N TYR A 95 -10.33 18.22 -11.43
CA TYR A 95 -11.38 19.27 -11.47
C TYR A 95 -11.07 20.42 -10.52
N TRP A 96 -10.58 20.13 -9.32
CA TRP A 96 -10.15 21.14 -8.36
C TRP A 96 -9.09 22.08 -8.95
N ASN A 97 -8.07 21.53 -9.61
CA ASN A 97 -7.01 22.30 -10.23
C ASN A 97 -7.56 23.18 -11.38
N VAL A 98 -8.39 22.61 -12.26
CA VAL A 98 -8.97 23.35 -13.39
C VAL A 98 -9.90 24.44 -12.93
N LEU A 99 -10.78 24.19 -11.95
CA LEU A 99 -11.68 25.20 -11.40
C LEU A 99 -10.92 26.34 -10.69
N ASN A 100 -9.86 26.02 -9.95
CA ASN A 100 -9.01 27.03 -9.34
C ASN A 100 -8.29 27.91 -10.38
N LYS A 101 -7.80 27.31 -11.49
CA LYS A 101 -7.21 28.05 -12.63
C LYS A 101 -8.25 28.97 -13.28
N GLU A 102 -9.49 28.49 -13.46
CA GLU A 102 -10.60 29.28 -13.99
C GLU A 102 -10.89 30.48 -13.09
N ARG A 103 -11.06 30.26 -11.78
CA ARG A 103 -11.35 31.34 -10.80
C ARG A 103 -10.23 32.38 -10.72
N ARG A 104 -8.98 32.01 -10.99
CA ARG A 104 -7.84 32.94 -11.09
C ARG A 104 -7.71 33.63 -12.46
N GLY A 105 -8.59 33.32 -13.42
CA GLY A 105 -8.61 33.91 -14.76
C GLY A 105 -7.52 33.42 -15.70
N GLU A 106 -6.89 32.29 -15.40
CA GLU A 106 -5.78 31.74 -16.21
C GLU A 106 -6.21 31.32 -17.63
N TYR A 107 -7.50 31.08 -17.85
CA TYR A 107 -8.06 30.75 -19.18
C TYR A 107 -8.50 31.98 -19.99
N LEU A 108 -8.22 33.19 -19.54
CA LEU A 108 -8.41 34.44 -20.28
C LEU A 108 -9.82 34.61 -20.90
N GLY A 109 -10.87 34.17 -20.18
CA GLY A 109 -12.26 34.29 -20.63
C GLY A 109 -12.73 33.19 -21.60
N GLN A 110 -11.91 32.17 -21.85
CA GLN A 110 -12.33 31.01 -22.66
C GLN A 110 -13.39 30.19 -21.92
N THR A 111 -14.28 29.53 -22.69
CA THR A 111 -15.19 28.52 -22.13
C THR A 111 -14.38 27.27 -21.75
N VAL A 112 -14.37 26.95 -20.43
CA VAL A 112 -13.67 25.78 -19.91
C VAL A 112 -14.52 24.53 -20.12
N GLN A 113 -13.95 23.49 -20.75
CA GLN A 113 -14.64 22.26 -21.13
C GLN A 113 -13.81 21.03 -20.74
N VAL A 114 -14.42 19.84 -20.76
CA VAL A 114 -13.70 18.58 -20.51
C VAL A 114 -12.56 18.42 -21.51
N ILE A 115 -12.84 18.62 -22.79
CA ILE A 115 -11.82 18.71 -23.86
C ILE A 115 -11.75 20.20 -24.29
N PRO A 116 -10.59 20.84 -24.24
CA PRO A 116 -9.27 20.27 -23.92
C PRO A 116 -8.81 20.46 -22.45
N HIS A 117 -9.54 21.18 -21.58
CA HIS A 117 -8.98 21.69 -20.33
C HIS A 117 -8.74 20.58 -19.30
N ILE A 118 -9.73 19.71 -19.06
CA ILE A 118 -9.58 18.55 -18.14
C ILE A 118 -8.58 17.55 -18.73
N THR A 119 -8.68 17.23 -20.03
CA THR A 119 -7.76 16.29 -20.66
C THR A 119 -6.31 16.81 -20.68
N ASN A 120 -6.09 18.12 -20.86
CA ASN A 120 -4.75 18.72 -20.79
C ASN A 120 -4.16 18.64 -19.37
N GLU A 121 -4.97 18.85 -18.34
CA GLU A 121 -4.53 18.70 -16.94
C GLU A 121 -4.10 17.26 -16.66
N ILE A 122 -4.86 16.27 -17.14
CA ILE A 122 -4.53 14.85 -17.00
C ILE A 122 -3.23 14.52 -17.77
N LYS A 123 -3.10 14.98 -19.02
CA LYS A 123 -1.90 14.74 -19.84
C LYS A 123 -0.65 15.35 -19.21
N GLU A 124 -0.74 16.58 -18.71
CA GLU A 124 0.37 17.23 -18.02
C GLU A 124 0.82 16.43 -16.79
N PHE A 125 -0.13 15.85 -16.05
CA PHE A 125 0.18 14.98 -14.94
C PHE A 125 0.91 13.70 -15.40
N ILE A 126 0.43 13.05 -16.47
CA ILE A 126 1.07 11.87 -17.04
C ILE A 126 2.52 12.18 -17.45
N TYR A 127 2.76 13.31 -18.11
CA TYR A 127 4.11 13.70 -18.51
C TYR A 127 5.00 14.10 -17.34
N SER A 128 4.41 14.64 -16.27
CA SER A 128 5.16 15.21 -15.14
C SER A 128 6.00 14.17 -14.41
N VAL A 129 5.50 12.94 -14.20
CA VAL A 129 6.25 11.90 -13.52
C VAL A 129 7.50 11.49 -14.30
N GLY A 130 7.37 11.30 -15.60
CA GLY A 130 8.50 10.96 -16.47
C GLY A 130 9.60 12.03 -16.42
N ARG A 131 9.20 13.32 -16.47
CA ARG A 131 10.14 14.45 -16.37
C ARG A 131 10.80 14.57 -14.99
N LYS A 132 10.05 14.29 -13.91
CA LYS A 132 10.54 14.42 -12.51
C LYS A 132 11.46 13.28 -12.11
N THR A 133 11.23 12.08 -12.61
CA THR A 133 12.00 10.89 -12.27
C THR A 133 13.07 10.52 -13.30
N ASP A 134 13.13 11.25 -14.44
CA ASP A 134 13.98 10.89 -15.57
C ASP A 134 13.78 9.43 -16.02
N ALA A 135 12.50 9.00 -16.04
CA ALA A 135 12.15 7.63 -16.35
C ALA A 135 12.26 7.33 -17.85
N ASP A 136 12.79 6.14 -18.16
CA ASP A 136 12.78 5.58 -19.52
C ASP A 136 11.36 5.15 -19.90
N VAL A 137 10.62 4.58 -18.95
CA VAL A 137 9.25 4.07 -19.11
C VAL A 137 8.37 4.58 -17.98
N VAL A 138 7.20 5.11 -18.33
CA VAL A 138 6.11 5.45 -17.41
C VAL A 138 4.97 4.46 -17.63
N ILE A 139 4.60 3.73 -16.58
CA ILE A 139 3.44 2.83 -16.58
C ILE A 139 2.31 3.55 -15.86
N THR A 140 1.22 3.81 -16.57
CA THR A 140 0.03 4.48 -16.03
C THR A 140 -1.16 3.51 -16.01
N GLU A 141 -1.63 3.15 -14.83
CA GLU A 141 -2.84 2.36 -14.66
C GLU A 141 -4.06 3.27 -14.62
N ILE A 142 -5.09 2.89 -15.38
CA ILE A 142 -6.38 3.57 -15.37
C ILE A 142 -7.33 2.82 -14.43
N GLY A 143 -7.75 3.50 -13.37
CA GLY A 143 -8.73 3.00 -12.41
C GLY A 143 -10.11 2.83 -13.04
N GLY A 144 -10.97 2.04 -12.37
CA GLY A 144 -12.29 1.71 -12.85
C GLY A 144 -12.30 0.67 -13.97
N THR A 145 -13.44 0.53 -14.61
CA THR A 145 -13.69 -0.45 -15.67
C THR A 145 -13.96 0.29 -16.99
N THR A 146 -13.42 -0.21 -18.09
CA THR A 146 -13.70 0.36 -19.43
C THR A 146 -15.21 0.32 -19.67
N GLY A 147 -15.78 1.48 -20.02
CA GLY A 147 -17.22 1.68 -20.14
C GLY A 147 -17.82 2.52 -19.01
N ASP A 148 -17.14 2.64 -17.86
CA ASP A 148 -17.58 3.52 -16.78
C ASP A 148 -17.50 4.99 -17.19
N ILE A 149 -18.56 5.76 -16.91
CA ILE A 149 -18.65 7.19 -17.24
C ILE A 149 -17.51 7.97 -16.60
N GLU A 150 -17.18 7.63 -15.36
CA GLU A 150 -16.18 8.30 -14.55
C GLU A 150 -14.77 8.18 -15.15
N SER A 151 -14.49 7.09 -15.86
CA SER A 151 -13.17 6.85 -16.46
C SER A 151 -12.98 7.52 -17.83
N GLN A 152 -14.03 8.02 -18.46
CA GLN A 152 -13.98 8.56 -19.83
C GLN A 152 -12.98 9.69 -20.02
N PRO A 153 -12.86 10.70 -19.12
CA PRO A 153 -11.85 11.75 -19.29
C PRO A 153 -10.40 11.22 -19.28
N PHE A 154 -10.13 10.20 -18.47
CA PHE A 154 -8.81 9.55 -18.43
C PHE A 154 -8.52 8.77 -19.71
N LEU A 155 -9.50 7.99 -20.19
CA LEU A 155 -9.37 7.24 -21.46
C LEU A 155 -9.16 8.19 -22.64
N GLU A 156 -9.90 9.29 -22.71
CA GLU A 156 -9.70 10.32 -23.73
C GLU A 156 -8.31 10.97 -23.62
N ALA A 157 -7.84 11.26 -22.41
CA ALA A 157 -6.51 11.84 -22.21
C ALA A 157 -5.38 10.89 -22.67
N ILE A 158 -5.43 9.60 -22.32
CA ILE A 158 -4.40 8.65 -22.75
C ILE A 158 -4.44 8.40 -24.26
N ARG A 159 -5.65 8.44 -24.89
CA ARG A 159 -5.78 8.41 -26.34
C ARG A 159 -5.05 9.60 -26.99
N GLN A 160 -5.22 10.80 -26.42
CA GLN A 160 -4.53 12.00 -26.90
C GLN A 160 -3.02 11.91 -26.68
N VAL A 161 -2.55 11.40 -25.52
CA VAL A 161 -1.11 11.14 -25.29
C VAL A 161 -0.54 10.26 -26.39
N GLY A 162 -1.21 9.17 -26.73
CA GLY A 162 -0.75 8.28 -27.81
C GLY A 162 -0.63 8.95 -29.18
N LEU A 163 -1.50 9.93 -29.48
CA LEU A 163 -1.39 10.74 -30.70
C LEU A 163 -0.21 11.73 -30.65
N GLU A 164 0.02 12.34 -29.50
CA GLU A 164 1.05 13.36 -29.30
C GLU A 164 2.46 12.77 -29.28
N VAL A 165 2.67 11.63 -28.58
CA VAL A 165 4.01 11.02 -28.49
C VAL A 165 4.32 10.04 -29.61
N GLY A 166 3.31 9.63 -30.37
CA GLY A 166 3.43 8.65 -31.46
C GLY A 166 3.32 7.20 -30.97
N ARG A 167 2.95 6.32 -31.89
CA ARG A 167 2.72 4.89 -31.62
C ARG A 167 3.97 4.15 -31.14
N GLU A 168 5.12 4.60 -31.58
CA GLU A 168 6.42 4.05 -31.16
C GLU A 168 6.78 4.38 -29.72
N ASN A 169 6.10 5.38 -29.11
CA ASN A 169 6.34 5.81 -27.73
C ASN A 169 5.15 5.58 -26.81
N SER A 170 4.08 4.93 -27.29
CA SER A 170 2.90 4.61 -26.49
C SER A 170 2.42 3.19 -26.75
N LEU A 171 2.01 2.50 -25.66
CA LEU A 171 1.52 1.13 -25.72
C LEU A 171 0.33 0.97 -24.79
N TYR A 172 -0.70 0.24 -25.24
CA TYR A 172 -1.91 -0.03 -24.48
C TYR A 172 -2.02 -1.51 -24.14
N ILE A 173 -2.05 -1.82 -22.85
CA ILE A 173 -2.30 -3.15 -22.30
C ILE A 173 -3.73 -3.16 -21.74
N HIS A 174 -4.52 -4.14 -22.15
CA HIS A 174 -5.88 -4.29 -21.66
C HIS A 174 -6.03 -5.60 -20.88
N VAL A 175 -6.31 -5.47 -19.57
CA VAL A 175 -6.51 -6.61 -18.67
C VAL A 175 -7.99 -6.98 -18.67
N THR A 176 -8.30 -8.24 -18.97
CA THR A 176 -9.68 -8.73 -19.06
C THR A 176 -9.84 -10.07 -18.35
N LEU A 177 -11.08 -10.57 -18.30
CA LEU A 177 -11.43 -11.85 -17.66
C LEU A 177 -11.87 -12.87 -18.71
N VAL A 178 -11.34 -14.08 -18.60
CA VAL A 178 -11.82 -15.28 -19.29
C VAL A 178 -12.36 -16.25 -18.23
N PRO A 179 -13.63 -16.16 -17.85
CA PRO A 179 -14.19 -17.03 -16.83
C PRO A 179 -14.34 -18.46 -17.35
N PHE A 180 -14.10 -19.44 -16.46
CA PHE A 180 -14.46 -20.83 -16.65
C PHE A 180 -15.89 -21.08 -16.13
N LEU A 181 -16.75 -21.63 -16.95
CA LEU A 181 -18.13 -21.96 -16.55
C LEU A 181 -18.25 -23.45 -16.26
N HIS A 182 -18.20 -23.84 -15.00
CA HIS A 182 -18.34 -25.23 -14.56
C HIS A 182 -19.60 -25.93 -15.08
N GLY A 183 -20.70 -25.19 -15.31
CA GLY A 183 -21.94 -25.78 -15.83
C GLY A 183 -21.88 -26.21 -17.30
N SER A 184 -20.99 -25.65 -18.11
CA SER A 184 -20.75 -26.01 -19.52
C SER A 184 -19.37 -26.53 -19.78
N ASP A 185 -18.54 -26.62 -18.75
CA ASP A 185 -17.16 -27.11 -18.78
C ASP A 185 -16.31 -26.43 -19.88
N GLU A 186 -16.35 -25.11 -19.91
CA GLU A 186 -15.66 -24.34 -20.95
C GLU A 186 -15.31 -22.90 -20.53
N HIS A 187 -14.24 -22.37 -21.10
CA HIS A 187 -13.86 -20.98 -21.00
C HIS A 187 -14.71 -20.08 -21.92
N LYS A 188 -15.14 -18.91 -21.41
CA LYS A 188 -15.94 -17.94 -22.16
C LYS A 188 -15.13 -16.70 -22.55
N THR A 189 -14.94 -16.52 -23.86
CA THR A 189 -14.19 -15.39 -24.44
C THR A 189 -15.02 -14.13 -24.70
N LYS A 190 -16.34 -14.22 -24.62
CA LYS A 190 -17.25 -13.10 -24.89
C LYS A 190 -17.03 -11.89 -23.99
N PRO A 191 -16.82 -12.02 -22.66
CA PRO A 191 -16.54 -10.87 -21.80
C PRO A 191 -15.32 -10.05 -22.28
N THR A 192 -14.21 -10.73 -22.63
CA THR A 192 -13.02 -10.11 -23.21
C THR A 192 -13.33 -9.39 -24.51
N GLN A 193 -14.02 -10.03 -25.44
CA GLN A 193 -14.37 -9.45 -26.74
C GLN A 193 -15.23 -8.18 -26.59
N HIS A 194 -16.20 -8.16 -25.67
CA HIS A 194 -17.04 -6.99 -25.40
C HIS A 194 -16.22 -5.85 -24.79
N SER A 195 -15.39 -6.15 -23.80
CA SER A 195 -14.55 -5.16 -23.14
C SER A 195 -13.57 -4.49 -24.12
N VAL A 196 -12.90 -5.28 -24.97
CA VAL A 196 -12.01 -4.74 -26.01
C VAL A 196 -12.78 -3.89 -27.03
N LYS A 197 -13.98 -4.33 -27.44
CA LYS A 197 -14.83 -3.55 -28.36
C LYS A 197 -15.24 -2.20 -27.76
N GLU A 198 -15.54 -2.15 -26.47
CA GLU A 198 -15.85 -0.91 -25.77
C GLU A 198 -14.64 0.05 -25.79
N LEU A 199 -13.45 -0.44 -25.46
CA LEU A 199 -12.22 0.35 -25.52
C LEU A 199 -11.91 0.86 -26.94
N GLN A 200 -12.10 0.02 -27.95
CA GLN A 200 -11.95 0.39 -29.37
C GLN A 200 -13.00 1.45 -29.78
N GLY A 201 -14.21 1.39 -29.24
CA GLY A 201 -15.25 2.41 -29.44
C GLY A 201 -14.83 3.81 -28.96
N MET A 202 -13.95 3.87 -27.98
CA MET A 202 -13.32 5.11 -27.49
C MET A 202 -12.07 5.55 -28.28
N GLY A 203 -11.74 4.83 -29.37
CA GLY A 203 -10.59 5.13 -30.22
C GLY A 203 -9.25 4.59 -29.73
N ILE A 204 -9.25 3.66 -28.75
CA ILE A 204 -8.05 3.01 -28.23
C ILE A 204 -8.03 1.56 -28.69
N ALA A 205 -7.07 1.19 -29.53
CA ALA A 205 -6.82 -0.19 -29.90
C ALA A 205 -5.72 -0.77 -28.97
N PRO A 206 -6.00 -1.80 -28.17
CA PRO A 206 -4.97 -2.40 -27.32
C PRO A 206 -3.89 -3.07 -28.19
N ASN A 207 -2.64 -2.96 -27.74
CA ASN A 207 -1.51 -3.66 -28.34
C ASN A 207 -1.39 -5.07 -27.77
N ILE A 208 -1.66 -5.19 -26.46
CA ILE A 208 -1.54 -6.44 -25.69
C ILE A 208 -2.82 -6.64 -24.90
N ILE A 209 -3.30 -7.89 -24.85
CA ILE A 209 -4.43 -8.29 -24.01
C ILE A 209 -3.91 -9.28 -22.97
N VAL A 210 -4.12 -8.97 -21.68
CA VAL A 210 -3.79 -9.85 -20.56
C VAL A 210 -5.07 -10.51 -20.07
N LEU A 211 -5.10 -11.82 -20.11
CA LEU A 211 -6.27 -12.64 -19.79
C LEU A 211 -6.17 -13.17 -18.36
N ARG A 212 -6.95 -12.60 -17.45
CA ARG A 212 -7.13 -13.20 -16.12
C ARG A 212 -8.00 -14.44 -16.22
N CYS A 213 -7.53 -15.52 -15.61
CA CYS A 213 -8.23 -16.80 -15.55
C CYS A 213 -7.84 -17.55 -14.28
N ASP A 214 -8.69 -18.46 -13.84
CA ASP A 214 -8.40 -19.31 -12.67
C ASP A 214 -7.79 -20.66 -13.08
N GLU A 215 -8.02 -21.08 -14.34
CA GLU A 215 -7.50 -22.31 -14.91
C GLU A 215 -6.74 -22.01 -16.21
N PRO A 216 -5.75 -22.87 -16.58
CA PRO A 216 -4.98 -22.70 -17.81
C PRO A 216 -5.87 -22.65 -19.05
N LEU A 217 -5.55 -21.75 -19.97
CA LEU A 217 -6.30 -21.55 -21.19
C LEU A 217 -5.84 -22.48 -22.32
N GLU A 218 -6.79 -22.98 -23.09
CA GLU A 218 -6.50 -23.75 -24.30
C GLU A 218 -5.92 -22.87 -25.42
N GLU A 219 -5.05 -23.41 -26.26
CA GLU A 219 -4.42 -22.68 -27.38
C GLU A 219 -5.41 -22.02 -28.33
N ASN A 220 -6.57 -22.64 -28.55
CA ASN A 220 -7.63 -22.10 -29.41
C ASN A 220 -8.22 -20.79 -28.88
N ILE A 221 -8.21 -20.57 -27.54
CA ILE A 221 -8.69 -19.36 -26.88
C ILE A 221 -7.86 -18.15 -27.30
N PHE A 222 -6.52 -18.27 -27.26
CA PHE A 222 -5.60 -17.20 -27.66
C PHE A 222 -5.83 -16.78 -29.11
N LYS A 223 -5.91 -17.75 -30.04
CA LYS A 223 -6.17 -17.50 -31.47
C LYS A 223 -7.53 -16.83 -31.70
N LYS A 224 -8.54 -17.29 -30.98
CA LYS A 224 -9.90 -16.73 -31.05
C LYS A 224 -9.94 -15.28 -30.56
N ILE A 225 -9.33 -14.98 -29.42
CA ILE A 225 -9.28 -13.62 -28.87
C ILE A 225 -8.48 -12.72 -29.79
N ALA A 226 -7.29 -13.15 -30.25
CA ALA A 226 -6.47 -12.39 -31.15
C ALA A 226 -7.24 -11.96 -32.43
N MET A 227 -7.96 -12.90 -33.03
CA MET A 227 -8.78 -12.64 -34.21
C MET A 227 -9.92 -11.66 -33.94
N PHE A 228 -10.71 -11.88 -32.87
CA PHE A 228 -11.88 -11.03 -32.59
C PHE A 228 -11.52 -9.65 -32.03
N CYS A 229 -10.37 -9.51 -31.41
CA CYS A 229 -9.90 -8.27 -30.79
C CYS A 229 -8.89 -7.51 -31.65
N ASN A 230 -8.54 -8.06 -32.83
CA ASN A 230 -7.62 -7.44 -33.80
C ASN A 230 -6.22 -7.14 -33.18
N VAL A 231 -5.67 -8.12 -32.48
CA VAL A 231 -4.30 -8.09 -31.95
C VAL A 231 -3.49 -9.25 -32.52
N LYS A 232 -2.15 -9.16 -32.47
CA LYS A 232 -1.29 -10.27 -32.88
C LYS A 232 -1.51 -11.46 -31.92
N PRO A 233 -1.48 -12.73 -32.40
CA PRO A 233 -1.70 -13.89 -31.54
C PRO A 233 -0.74 -13.98 -30.35
N ASP A 234 0.50 -13.60 -30.52
CA ASP A 234 1.52 -13.55 -29.48
C ASP A 234 1.38 -12.37 -28.51
N CYS A 235 0.50 -11.41 -28.79
CA CYS A 235 0.16 -10.30 -27.90
C CYS A 235 -1.06 -10.61 -27.00
N VAL A 236 -1.49 -11.87 -26.93
CA VAL A 236 -2.51 -12.34 -25.99
C VAL A 236 -1.82 -13.16 -24.90
N ILE A 237 -1.80 -12.66 -23.68
CA ILE A 237 -1.00 -13.17 -22.57
C ILE A 237 -1.91 -13.74 -21.49
N GLU A 238 -1.64 -14.98 -21.05
CA GLU A 238 -2.29 -15.56 -19.90
C GLU A 238 -1.77 -14.99 -18.58
N ASN A 239 -2.68 -14.77 -17.64
CA ASN A 239 -2.38 -14.37 -16.27
C ASN A 239 -3.27 -15.16 -15.31
N ILE A 240 -2.83 -16.38 -14.99
CA ILE A 240 -3.55 -17.33 -14.15
C ILE A 240 -3.47 -16.89 -12.66
N THR A 241 -4.48 -17.26 -11.89
CA THR A 241 -4.47 -17.08 -10.43
C THR A 241 -3.41 -17.99 -9.80
N ILE A 242 -2.50 -17.42 -9.02
CA ILE A 242 -1.38 -18.10 -8.38
C ILE A 242 -1.41 -17.94 -6.86
N PRO A 243 -0.97 -18.94 -6.08
CA PRO A 243 -1.04 -18.89 -4.62
C PRO A 243 -0.03 -17.92 -3.99
N VAL A 244 1.09 -17.64 -4.65
CA VAL A 244 2.13 -16.71 -4.17
C VAL A 244 2.13 -15.49 -5.07
N LEU A 245 1.63 -14.35 -4.57
CA LEU A 245 1.46 -13.12 -5.35
C LEU A 245 2.77 -12.67 -6.03
N TYR A 246 3.89 -12.79 -5.34
CA TYR A 246 5.21 -12.39 -5.85
C TYR A 246 5.80 -13.31 -6.94
N GLU A 247 5.10 -14.38 -7.28
CA GLU A 247 5.43 -15.21 -8.46
C GLU A 247 4.89 -14.59 -9.77
N ALA A 248 3.94 -13.64 -9.69
CA ALA A 248 3.32 -13.04 -10.88
C ALA A 248 4.32 -12.47 -11.90
N PRO A 249 5.39 -11.74 -11.52
CA PRO A 249 6.39 -11.30 -12.49
C PRO A 249 7.08 -12.46 -13.23
N LEU A 250 7.38 -13.57 -12.52
CA LEU A 250 8.04 -14.74 -13.12
C LEU A 250 7.13 -15.41 -14.16
N MET A 251 5.87 -15.61 -13.81
CA MET A 251 4.86 -16.18 -14.70
C MET A 251 4.64 -15.29 -15.94
N LEU A 252 4.53 -13.98 -15.77
CA LEU A 252 4.33 -13.04 -16.88
C LEU A 252 5.58 -12.94 -17.77
N GLU A 253 6.78 -13.10 -17.22
CA GLU A 253 8.02 -13.19 -18.00
C GLU A 253 8.06 -14.49 -18.83
N GLU A 254 7.72 -15.63 -18.23
CA GLU A 254 7.62 -16.92 -18.92
C GLU A 254 6.59 -16.88 -20.07
N ASN A 255 5.50 -16.14 -19.87
CA ASN A 255 4.48 -15.92 -20.90
C ASN A 255 4.90 -14.83 -21.93
N GLY A 256 6.11 -14.26 -21.83
CA GLY A 256 6.71 -13.36 -22.80
C GLY A 256 6.22 -11.90 -22.74
N LEU A 257 5.51 -11.48 -21.67
CA LEU A 257 4.93 -10.14 -21.60
C LEU A 257 5.98 -9.04 -21.82
N CYS A 258 7.10 -9.11 -21.12
CA CYS A 258 8.10 -8.05 -21.18
C CYS A 258 8.83 -8.01 -22.53
N ASP A 259 9.15 -9.15 -23.12
CA ASP A 259 9.74 -9.24 -24.47
C ASP A 259 8.84 -8.64 -25.53
N ILE A 260 7.53 -8.92 -25.42
CA ILE A 260 6.53 -8.37 -26.35
C ILE A 260 6.43 -6.86 -26.18
N VAL A 261 6.40 -6.34 -24.94
CA VAL A 261 6.42 -4.90 -24.67
C VAL A 261 7.66 -4.24 -25.26
N CYS A 262 8.85 -4.80 -25.03
CA CYS A 262 10.10 -4.27 -25.57
C CYS A 262 10.07 -4.25 -27.11
N ARG A 263 9.61 -5.33 -27.73
CA ARG A 263 9.47 -5.44 -29.18
C ARG A 263 8.50 -4.41 -29.76
N GLU A 264 7.29 -4.33 -29.22
CA GLU A 264 6.24 -3.42 -29.72
C GLU A 264 6.62 -1.94 -29.55
N MET A 265 7.44 -1.62 -28.57
CA MET A 265 7.91 -0.26 -28.30
C MET A 265 9.31 0.04 -28.88
N GLY A 266 9.95 -0.93 -29.50
CA GLY A 266 11.31 -0.76 -30.02
C GLY A 266 12.34 -0.43 -28.94
N ILE A 267 12.19 -1.03 -27.75
CA ILE A 267 13.12 -0.89 -26.63
C ILE A 267 14.18 -1.98 -26.78
N ASP A 268 15.44 -1.56 -26.93
CA ASP A 268 16.59 -2.47 -26.85
C ASP A 268 16.95 -2.65 -25.37
N CYS A 269 16.67 -3.82 -24.85
CA CYS A 269 16.87 -4.14 -23.44
C CYS A 269 17.62 -5.47 -23.26
N LYS A 270 18.30 -5.56 -22.11
CA LYS A 270 19.05 -6.77 -21.72
C LYS A 270 18.09 -7.88 -21.25
N GLU A 271 18.58 -9.10 -21.21
CA GLU A 271 17.91 -10.17 -20.47
C GLU A 271 17.72 -9.78 -18.99
N PRO A 272 16.56 -10.09 -18.38
CA PRO A 272 16.28 -9.66 -17.02
C PRO A 272 17.08 -10.45 -16.00
N ASP A 273 17.71 -9.78 -15.04
CA ASP A 273 18.23 -10.45 -13.85
C ASP A 273 17.12 -10.61 -12.80
N LEU A 274 16.54 -11.78 -12.77
CA LEU A 274 15.51 -12.18 -11.81
C LEU A 274 16.02 -13.16 -10.76
N THR A 275 17.32 -13.37 -10.63
CA THR A 275 17.93 -14.35 -9.71
C THR A 275 17.48 -14.11 -8.27
N GLY A 276 17.61 -12.89 -7.76
CA GLY A 276 17.18 -12.54 -6.40
C GLY A 276 15.68 -12.72 -6.18
N TRP A 277 14.87 -12.40 -7.20
CA TRP A 277 13.42 -12.56 -7.12
C TRP A 277 12.99 -14.02 -7.12
N LYS A 278 13.60 -14.86 -7.97
CA LYS A 278 13.38 -16.31 -8.00
C LYS A 278 13.75 -16.97 -6.67
N ASN A 279 14.89 -16.58 -6.09
CA ASN A 279 15.32 -17.10 -4.78
C ASN A 279 14.33 -16.75 -3.69
N MET A 280 13.84 -15.50 -3.66
CA MET A 280 12.81 -15.06 -2.72
C MET A 280 11.53 -15.89 -2.86
N VAL A 281 11.00 -16.06 -4.07
CA VAL A 281 9.79 -16.87 -4.31
C VAL A 281 9.99 -18.33 -3.89
N ASN A 282 11.17 -18.91 -4.15
CA ASN A 282 11.50 -20.26 -3.72
C ASN A 282 11.52 -20.37 -2.19
N ASN A 283 12.09 -19.39 -1.49
CA ASN A 283 12.09 -19.35 -0.02
C ASN A 283 10.66 -19.29 0.54
N ILE A 284 9.79 -18.47 -0.08
CA ILE A 284 8.37 -18.40 0.31
C ILE A 284 7.70 -19.78 0.20
N LYS A 285 7.94 -20.49 -0.92
CA LYS A 285 7.35 -21.81 -1.18
C LYS A 285 7.87 -22.89 -0.26
N SER A 286 9.14 -22.80 0.15
CA SER A 286 9.80 -23.80 0.98
C SER A 286 9.67 -23.55 2.49
N ALA A 287 9.06 -22.44 2.92
CA ALA A 287 8.87 -22.15 4.32
C ALA A 287 7.99 -23.24 4.99
N ASP A 288 8.51 -23.85 6.04
CA ASP A 288 7.89 -24.96 6.80
C ASP A 288 7.45 -24.56 8.20
N LYS A 289 8.09 -23.55 8.80
CA LYS A 289 7.66 -22.95 10.07
C LYS A 289 6.39 -22.13 9.89
N THR A 290 5.58 -22.04 10.93
CA THR A 290 4.40 -21.16 10.97
C THR A 290 4.42 -20.36 12.27
N VAL A 291 4.09 -19.07 12.19
CA VAL A 291 3.94 -18.18 13.35
C VAL A 291 2.57 -17.51 13.29
N LYS A 292 1.87 -17.45 14.40
CA LYS A 292 0.53 -16.88 14.48
C LYS A 292 0.58 -15.47 15.09
N ILE A 293 0.17 -14.47 14.33
CA ILE A 293 0.17 -13.07 14.76
C ILE A 293 -1.26 -12.55 14.88
N GLY A 294 -1.63 -12.10 16.10
CA GLY A 294 -2.88 -11.41 16.32
C GLY A 294 -2.82 -9.96 15.83
N LEU A 295 -3.56 -9.65 14.76
CA LEU A 295 -3.76 -8.28 14.30
C LEU A 295 -5.01 -7.74 14.95
N VAL A 296 -4.84 -6.91 15.98
CA VAL A 296 -5.95 -6.34 16.76
C VAL A 296 -6.26 -4.94 16.26
N GLY A 297 -7.33 -4.80 15.51
CA GLY A 297 -7.65 -3.56 14.81
C GLY A 297 -9.13 -3.21 14.76
N LYS A 298 -9.42 -2.00 14.26
CA LYS A 298 -10.79 -1.47 14.09
C LYS A 298 -11.44 -1.89 12.77
N TYR A 299 -10.63 -2.18 11.72
CA TYR A 299 -11.10 -2.35 10.34
C TYR A 299 -10.89 -3.77 9.82
N VAL A 300 -10.84 -4.75 10.72
CA VAL A 300 -10.51 -6.15 10.40
C VAL A 300 -11.53 -6.87 9.51
N GLN A 301 -12.75 -6.33 9.37
CA GLN A 301 -13.77 -6.89 8.49
C GLN A 301 -13.44 -6.70 7.00
N LEU A 302 -12.60 -5.71 6.66
CA LEU A 302 -12.06 -5.51 5.32
C LEU A 302 -10.53 -5.58 5.39
N HIS A 303 -9.96 -6.69 4.96
CA HIS A 303 -8.51 -6.92 5.06
C HIS A 303 -7.68 -5.88 4.30
N ASP A 304 -8.21 -5.32 3.21
CA ASP A 304 -7.56 -4.26 2.44
C ASP A 304 -7.33 -2.97 3.25
N ALA A 305 -8.05 -2.78 4.37
CA ALA A 305 -7.82 -1.64 5.27
C ALA A 305 -6.45 -1.70 5.99
N TYR A 306 -5.86 -2.90 6.06
CA TYR A 306 -4.54 -3.16 6.66
C TYR A 306 -3.62 -3.92 5.71
N LEU A 307 -3.78 -3.71 4.39
CA LEU A 307 -3.05 -4.46 3.37
C LEU A 307 -1.54 -4.36 3.56
N SER A 308 -1.00 -3.15 3.73
CA SER A 308 0.45 -2.95 3.92
C SER A 308 0.96 -3.57 5.22
N VAL A 309 0.18 -3.57 6.29
CA VAL A 309 0.53 -4.26 7.55
C VAL A 309 0.61 -5.76 7.33
N ALA A 310 -0.41 -6.35 6.69
CA ALA A 310 -0.45 -7.78 6.38
C ALA A 310 0.71 -8.20 5.45
N GLU A 311 0.99 -7.40 4.42
CA GLU A 311 2.13 -7.64 3.54
C GLU A 311 3.47 -7.52 4.29
N ALA A 312 3.64 -6.51 5.15
CA ALA A 312 4.87 -6.35 5.94
C ALA A 312 5.11 -7.53 6.91
N LEU A 313 4.04 -8.07 7.53
CA LEU A 313 4.12 -9.30 8.33
C LEU A 313 4.56 -10.49 7.47
N ARG A 314 3.96 -10.67 6.29
CA ARG A 314 4.37 -11.74 5.36
C ARG A 314 5.81 -11.58 4.89
N HIS A 315 6.24 -10.36 4.54
CA HIS A 315 7.64 -10.08 4.16
C HIS A 315 8.61 -10.49 5.27
N ALA A 316 8.29 -10.16 6.52
CA ALA A 316 9.11 -10.55 7.67
C ALA A 316 9.12 -12.07 7.83
N GLY A 317 7.98 -12.73 7.67
CA GLY A 317 7.90 -14.19 7.63
C GLY A 317 8.83 -14.80 6.57
N TYR A 318 8.84 -14.24 5.36
CA TYR A 318 9.75 -14.67 4.29
C TYR A 318 11.22 -14.50 4.68
N GLY A 319 11.54 -13.38 5.36
CA GLY A 319 12.90 -13.12 5.89
C GLY A 319 13.33 -14.11 6.97
N CYS A 320 12.38 -14.58 7.79
CA CYS A 320 12.60 -15.55 8.87
C CYS A 320 12.39 -17.01 8.43
N GLY A 321 12.04 -17.29 7.16
CA GLY A 321 11.75 -18.64 6.66
C GLY A 321 10.46 -19.25 7.23
N ALA A 322 9.48 -18.41 7.58
CA ALA A 322 8.22 -18.81 8.19
C ALA A 322 6.99 -18.31 7.40
N LYS A 323 5.90 -19.04 7.50
CA LYS A 323 4.56 -18.61 7.09
C LYS A 323 3.93 -17.84 8.24
N VAL A 324 3.37 -16.67 7.96
CA VAL A 324 2.64 -15.90 8.96
C VAL A 324 1.15 -16.16 8.81
N ASP A 325 0.56 -16.73 9.86
CA ASP A 325 -0.88 -16.88 10.01
C ASP A 325 -1.41 -15.64 10.76
N ILE A 326 -2.18 -14.80 10.07
CA ILE A 326 -2.71 -13.56 10.64
C ILE A 326 -4.11 -13.83 11.20
N GLU A 327 -4.24 -13.76 12.52
CA GLU A 327 -5.53 -13.80 13.19
C GLU A 327 -6.11 -12.39 13.27
N TRP A 328 -7.17 -12.15 12.51
CA TRP A 328 -7.85 -10.84 12.40
C TRP A 328 -8.83 -10.67 13.56
N ILE A 329 -8.48 -9.82 14.52
CA ILE A 329 -9.25 -9.67 15.77
C ILE A 329 -9.85 -8.27 15.84
N ASP A 330 -11.19 -8.21 15.93
CA ASP A 330 -11.90 -6.95 16.13
C ASP A 330 -11.72 -6.45 17.56
N SER A 331 -11.07 -5.29 17.71
CA SER A 331 -10.80 -4.71 19.01
C SER A 331 -12.06 -4.40 19.83
N GLU A 332 -13.23 -4.22 19.20
CA GLU A 332 -14.49 -4.01 19.92
C GLU A 332 -14.98 -5.25 20.67
N THR A 333 -14.52 -6.44 20.27
CA THR A 333 -14.91 -7.70 20.92
C THR A 333 -14.06 -8.04 22.13
N ILE A 334 -12.94 -7.34 22.33
CA ILE A 334 -12.01 -7.60 23.43
C ILE A 334 -12.43 -6.83 24.69
N THR A 335 -12.52 -7.58 25.80
CA THR A 335 -12.83 -7.05 27.13
C THR A 335 -11.79 -7.55 28.14
N LYS A 336 -11.79 -6.96 29.34
CA LYS A 336 -10.93 -7.42 30.43
C LYS A 336 -11.14 -8.90 30.77
N ASP A 337 -12.37 -9.40 30.62
CA ASP A 337 -12.73 -10.76 31.03
C ASP A 337 -12.37 -11.82 29.99
N ASN A 338 -12.29 -11.46 28.69
CA ASN A 338 -12.04 -12.41 27.60
C ASN A 338 -10.69 -12.26 26.91
N VAL A 339 -9.90 -11.24 27.22
CA VAL A 339 -8.63 -10.94 26.53
C VAL A 339 -7.65 -12.13 26.52
N ALA A 340 -7.57 -12.86 27.63
CA ALA A 340 -6.72 -14.05 27.77
C ALA A 340 -7.20 -15.21 26.88
N GLU A 341 -8.52 -15.38 26.71
CA GLU A 341 -9.09 -16.39 25.81
C GLU A 341 -8.82 -16.02 24.33
N VAL A 342 -9.07 -14.75 23.98
CA VAL A 342 -8.93 -14.25 22.60
C VAL A 342 -7.47 -14.25 22.15
N LEU A 343 -6.53 -13.84 23.01
CA LEU A 343 -5.12 -13.67 22.64
C LEU A 343 -4.20 -14.80 23.11
N GLY A 344 -4.73 -15.79 23.86
CA GLY A 344 -3.91 -16.86 24.43
C GLY A 344 -3.24 -17.77 23.39
N GLY A 345 -3.79 -17.84 22.18
CA GLY A 345 -3.31 -18.69 21.09
C GLY A 345 -2.37 -18.04 20.09
N VAL A 346 -2.01 -16.75 20.27
CA VAL A 346 -1.11 -16.05 19.34
C VAL A 346 0.34 -16.06 19.86
N ASP A 347 1.30 -16.01 18.94
CA ASP A 347 2.72 -15.97 19.23
C ASP A 347 3.23 -14.53 19.40
N GLY A 348 2.61 -13.59 18.67
CA GLY A 348 2.88 -12.16 18.73
C GLY A 348 1.63 -11.34 18.42
N ILE A 349 1.66 -10.06 18.74
CA ILE A 349 0.54 -9.12 18.60
C ILE A 349 0.98 -7.87 17.83
N ILE A 350 0.13 -7.41 16.91
CA ILE A 350 0.27 -6.11 16.28
C ILE A 350 -1.01 -5.30 16.46
N VAL A 351 -0.87 -4.04 16.90
CA VAL A 351 -1.96 -3.06 16.95
C VAL A 351 -1.67 -1.97 15.94
N PRO A 352 -2.38 -1.97 14.80
CA PRO A 352 -2.13 -1.04 13.69
C PRO A 352 -2.74 0.34 13.93
N GLY A 353 -2.49 1.25 12.99
CA GLY A 353 -3.07 2.59 12.96
C GLY A 353 -4.58 2.62 12.83
N GLY A 354 -5.18 3.74 13.20
CA GLY A 354 -6.62 3.98 13.09
C GLY A 354 -7.01 5.35 13.67
N PHE A 355 -8.25 5.77 13.43
CA PHE A 355 -8.80 7.05 13.92
C PHE A 355 -10.10 6.84 14.70
N GLY A 356 -10.39 7.79 15.60
CA GLY A 356 -11.62 7.83 16.41
C GLY A 356 -11.63 6.87 17.59
N SER A 357 -12.66 6.97 18.43
CA SER A 357 -12.74 6.31 19.74
C SER A 357 -13.23 4.87 19.75
N ARG A 358 -13.70 4.33 18.60
CA ARG A 358 -14.22 2.97 18.49
C ARG A 358 -13.13 1.92 18.80
N GLY A 359 -13.43 0.92 19.64
CA GLY A 359 -12.54 -0.23 19.93
C GLY A 359 -11.27 0.09 20.72
N ILE A 360 -11.14 1.31 21.29
CA ILE A 360 -9.95 1.74 22.04
C ILE A 360 -9.75 0.93 23.32
N ASP A 361 -10.82 0.66 24.07
CA ASP A 361 -10.71 -0.10 25.32
C ASP A 361 -10.16 -1.52 25.08
N GLY A 362 -10.61 -2.19 24.03
CA GLY A 362 -10.09 -3.50 23.66
C GLY A 362 -8.62 -3.46 23.24
N MET A 363 -8.19 -2.41 22.55
CA MET A 363 -6.76 -2.21 22.22
C MET A 363 -5.92 -1.98 23.48
N ILE A 364 -6.43 -1.21 24.47
CA ILE A 364 -5.75 -0.99 25.77
C ILE A 364 -5.62 -2.32 26.52
N GLN A 365 -6.69 -3.14 26.59
CA GLN A 365 -6.61 -4.47 27.21
C GLN A 365 -5.61 -5.38 26.47
N THR A 366 -5.51 -5.27 25.16
CA THR A 366 -4.54 -6.00 24.34
C THR A 366 -3.10 -5.60 24.68
N ALA A 367 -2.80 -4.30 24.72
CA ALA A 367 -1.47 -3.78 25.06
C ALA A 367 -1.06 -4.20 26.48
N LYS A 368 -1.98 -4.12 27.44
CA LYS A 368 -1.79 -4.60 28.81
C LYS A 368 -1.48 -6.08 28.85
N TYR A 369 -2.30 -6.89 28.18
CA TYR A 369 -2.12 -8.35 28.16
C TYR A 369 -0.77 -8.73 27.53
N ALA A 370 -0.36 -8.07 26.45
CA ALA A 370 0.93 -8.28 25.83
C ALA A 370 2.09 -7.97 26.79
N ARG A 371 2.06 -6.81 27.45
CA ARG A 371 3.09 -6.37 28.39
C ARG A 371 3.20 -7.31 29.61
N GLU A 372 2.08 -7.63 30.25
CA GLU A 372 2.06 -8.46 31.46
C GLU A 372 2.43 -9.93 31.22
N ASN A 373 2.24 -10.45 29.99
CA ASN A 373 2.52 -11.84 29.63
C ASN A 373 3.74 -12.01 28.72
N ASN A 374 4.56 -10.97 28.56
CA ASN A 374 5.74 -10.98 27.72
C ASN A 374 5.45 -11.54 26.31
N ILE A 375 4.36 -11.07 25.69
CA ILE A 375 4.02 -11.42 24.31
C ILE A 375 4.64 -10.36 23.39
N PRO A 376 5.41 -10.75 22.36
CA PRO A 376 5.94 -9.80 21.38
C PRO A 376 4.86 -8.86 20.84
N TYR A 377 5.09 -7.55 20.97
CA TYR A 377 4.13 -6.50 20.62
C TYR A 377 4.73 -5.46 19.71
N LEU A 378 4.03 -5.13 18.62
CA LEU A 378 4.33 -4.00 17.76
C LEU A 378 3.11 -3.07 17.70
N GLY A 379 3.25 -1.85 18.23
CA GLY A 379 2.23 -0.79 18.14
C GLY A 379 2.58 0.20 17.02
N ILE A 380 1.66 0.42 16.07
CA ILE A 380 1.85 1.34 14.95
C ILE A 380 0.90 2.51 15.08
N CYS A 381 1.39 3.75 15.05
CA CYS A 381 0.62 4.99 15.07
C CYS A 381 -0.36 5.00 16.26
N LEU A 382 -1.65 4.71 16.05
CA LEU A 382 -2.60 4.50 17.15
C LEU A 382 -2.12 3.44 18.14
N GLY A 383 -1.50 2.37 17.68
CA GLY A 383 -0.97 1.30 18.54
C GLY A 383 0.10 1.79 19.51
N MET A 384 0.92 2.77 19.13
CA MET A 384 1.84 3.45 20.06
C MET A 384 1.07 4.29 21.08
N GLN A 385 0.10 5.06 20.63
CA GLN A 385 -0.72 5.90 21.51
C GLN A 385 -1.43 5.06 22.57
N ILE A 386 -1.96 3.90 22.15
CA ILE A 386 -2.57 2.91 23.05
C ILE A 386 -1.59 2.37 24.08
N ALA A 387 -0.36 2.01 23.66
CA ALA A 387 0.68 1.52 24.57
C ALA A 387 1.04 2.58 25.64
N VAL A 388 1.15 3.86 25.24
CA VAL A 388 1.41 4.97 26.17
C VAL A 388 0.25 5.19 27.14
N ILE A 389 -1.00 5.15 26.66
CA ILE A 389 -2.19 5.29 27.50
C ILE A 389 -2.28 4.14 28.50
N GLU A 390 -2.08 2.90 28.04
CA GLU A 390 -2.07 1.71 28.91
C GLU A 390 -1.02 1.85 30.00
N PHE A 391 0.23 2.16 29.62
CA PHE A 391 1.33 2.30 30.56
C PHE A 391 1.07 3.41 31.60
N ALA A 392 0.53 4.55 31.16
CA ALA A 392 0.16 5.63 32.05
C ALA A 392 -0.94 5.23 33.06
N ARG A 393 -1.95 4.46 32.62
CA ARG A 393 -3.04 3.99 33.49
C ARG A 393 -2.58 2.93 34.47
N ASP A 394 -1.95 1.89 33.96
CA ASP A 394 -1.74 0.64 34.74
C ASP A 394 -0.37 0.59 35.44
N VAL A 395 0.63 1.36 34.99
CA VAL A 395 1.95 1.42 35.61
C VAL A 395 2.14 2.71 36.41
N CYS A 396 1.80 3.88 35.83
CA CYS A 396 1.94 5.16 36.53
C CYS A 396 0.75 5.49 37.47
N GLY A 397 -0.40 4.82 37.33
CA GLY A 397 -1.59 5.04 38.13
C GLY A 397 -2.45 6.25 37.74
N PHE A 398 -2.25 6.79 36.53
CA PHE A 398 -3.07 7.88 35.98
C PHE A 398 -4.38 7.31 35.40
N ALA A 399 -5.35 7.01 36.28
CA ALA A 399 -6.55 6.24 35.93
C ALA A 399 -7.38 6.84 34.77
N ASP A 400 -7.31 8.16 34.55
CA ASP A 400 -7.99 8.89 33.47
C ASP A 400 -7.07 9.20 32.28
N ALA A 401 -5.85 8.67 32.25
CA ALA A 401 -4.93 8.92 31.15
C ALA A 401 -5.57 8.56 29.81
N ASN A 402 -5.51 9.49 28.84
CA ASN A 402 -6.18 9.32 27.56
C ASN A 402 -5.50 10.13 26.45
N SER A 403 -6.02 10.01 25.23
CA SER A 403 -5.76 10.91 24.12
C SER A 403 -6.77 12.04 24.09
N GLY A 404 -6.35 13.26 23.79
CA GLY A 404 -7.23 14.38 23.48
C GLY A 404 -8.18 14.11 22.31
N GLU A 405 -7.90 13.11 21.46
CA GLU A 405 -8.80 12.64 20.39
C GLU A 405 -10.03 11.91 20.96
N PHE A 406 -9.87 11.16 22.04
CA PHE A 406 -10.92 10.27 22.56
C PHE A 406 -11.67 10.88 23.72
N ASP A 407 -10.99 11.68 24.54
CA ASP A 407 -11.55 12.36 25.69
C ASP A 407 -10.90 13.73 25.91
N GLU A 408 -11.57 14.79 25.46
CA GLU A 408 -11.13 16.16 25.64
C GLU A 408 -11.14 16.61 27.11
N MET A 409 -11.86 15.92 28.00
CA MET A 409 -12.01 16.26 29.41
C MET A 409 -11.01 15.58 30.32
N SER A 410 -10.24 14.58 29.82
CA SER A 410 -9.18 13.93 30.58
C SER A 410 -8.19 14.95 31.14
N THR A 411 -7.78 14.77 32.41
CA THR A 411 -6.74 15.61 33.03
C THR A 411 -5.33 15.15 32.71
N HIS A 412 -5.17 13.88 32.34
CA HIS A 412 -3.89 13.28 31.94
C HIS A 412 -3.92 12.95 30.44
N LYS A 413 -3.90 13.98 29.59
CA LYS A 413 -3.80 13.81 28.12
C LYS A 413 -2.37 13.45 27.74
N VAL A 414 -2.01 12.18 27.95
CA VAL A 414 -0.67 11.67 27.60
C VAL A 414 -0.40 11.62 26.11
N ILE A 415 -1.47 11.71 25.32
CA ILE A 415 -1.47 11.90 23.86
C ILE A 415 -2.30 13.16 23.56
N ASP A 416 -1.74 14.14 22.86
CA ASP A 416 -2.42 15.40 22.52
C ASP A 416 -2.00 15.91 21.14
N PHE A 417 -2.54 17.05 20.73
CA PHE A 417 -2.19 17.68 19.45
C PHE A 417 -0.70 17.97 19.33
N LEU A 418 -0.21 17.95 18.10
CA LEU A 418 1.09 18.57 17.77
C LEU A 418 1.14 20.01 18.30
N PRO A 419 2.28 20.47 18.84
CA PRO A 419 2.40 21.82 19.44
C PRO A 419 1.96 22.97 18.54
N ASP A 420 1.96 22.78 17.22
CA ASP A 420 1.64 23.79 16.21
C ASP A 420 0.24 23.57 15.55
N GLN A 421 -0.60 22.66 16.07
CA GLN A 421 -1.92 22.36 15.53
C GLN A 421 -3.04 22.72 16.53
N HIS A 422 -4.17 23.20 16.03
CA HIS A 422 -5.36 23.56 16.80
C HIS A 422 -6.62 22.89 16.23
N SER A 423 -7.68 22.77 17.05
CA SER A 423 -8.92 22.07 16.75
C SER A 423 -9.73 22.56 15.54
N ASP A 424 -9.47 23.79 15.07
CA ASP A 424 -10.27 24.49 14.03
C ASP A 424 -9.75 24.27 12.59
N ILE A 425 -8.83 23.32 12.38
CA ILE A 425 -8.22 23.07 11.07
C ILE A 425 -9.09 22.07 10.27
N GLU A 426 -9.23 22.29 8.96
CA GLU A 426 -9.92 21.38 8.04
C GLU A 426 -9.36 19.95 8.16
N LYS A 427 -10.23 18.93 8.14
CA LYS A 427 -9.83 17.52 8.39
C LYS A 427 -8.93 16.92 7.29
N GLY A 428 -8.92 17.47 6.08
CA GLY A 428 -8.09 17.02 4.98
C GLY A 428 -6.77 17.78 4.86
N GLY A 429 -5.65 17.07 4.69
CA GLY A 429 -4.34 17.68 4.43
C GLY A 429 -3.65 18.35 5.61
N THR A 430 -4.11 18.12 6.84
CA THR A 430 -3.61 18.79 8.07
C THR A 430 -2.86 17.85 9.00
N LEU A 431 -2.64 16.62 8.57
CA LEU A 431 -1.86 15.62 9.30
C LEU A 431 -0.36 15.86 9.10
N ARG A 432 0.45 15.31 10.00
CA ARG A 432 1.86 15.08 9.74
C ARG A 432 1.98 13.94 8.75
N LEU A 433 2.35 14.25 7.51
CA LEU A 433 2.32 13.34 6.35
C LEU A 433 3.68 13.19 5.71
N GLY A 434 4.04 11.95 5.34
CA GLY A 434 5.26 11.62 4.63
C GLY A 434 6.44 11.32 5.54
N ALA A 435 7.64 11.30 4.95
CA ALA A 435 8.84 10.88 5.63
C ALA A 435 9.42 11.97 6.54
N TYR A 436 9.72 11.59 7.78
CA TYR A 436 10.42 12.43 8.75
C TYR A 436 11.58 11.67 9.39
N PRO A 437 12.67 12.38 9.74
CA PRO A 437 13.79 11.76 10.41
C PRO A 437 13.47 11.44 11.87
N CYS A 438 13.95 10.29 12.34
CA CYS A 438 13.90 9.87 13.74
C CYS A 438 15.30 9.48 14.20
N LYS A 439 15.73 10.01 15.34
CA LYS A 439 16.97 9.67 16.01
C LYS A 439 16.71 8.57 17.03
N ILE A 440 17.38 7.45 16.89
CA ILE A 440 17.24 6.27 17.77
C ILE A 440 18.22 6.36 18.94
N ALA A 441 17.77 6.00 20.14
CA ALA A 441 18.58 5.93 21.35
C ALA A 441 19.44 4.64 21.36
N GLU A 442 20.67 4.74 21.86
CA GLU A 442 21.55 3.58 22.04
C GLU A 442 21.01 2.61 23.12
N GLY A 443 21.25 1.31 22.95
CA GLY A 443 20.87 0.28 23.89
C GLY A 443 19.37 -0.03 23.95
N THR A 444 18.64 0.29 22.88
CA THR A 444 17.20 0.04 22.74
C THR A 444 16.92 -1.07 21.73
N GLN A 445 15.73 -1.70 21.82
CA GLN A 445 15.27 -2.68 20.83
C GLN A 445 15.15 -2.07 19.42
N MET A 446 14.81 -0.79 19.34
CA MET A 446 14.86 -0.02 18.08
C MET A 446 16.26 -0.01 17.48
N MET A 447 17.31 0.24 18.30
CA MET A 447 18.68 0.22 17.81
C MET A 447 19.12 -1.17 17.36
N GLU A 448 18.68 -2.22 18.05
CA GLU A 448 18.94 -3.61 17.67
C GLU A 448 18.30 -3.97 16.33
N CYS A 449 17.07 -3.51 16.09
CA CYS A 449 16.35 -3.75 14.83
C CYS A 449 16.98 -3.00 13.66
N TYR A 450 17.20 -1.69 13.79
CA TYR A 450 17.63 -0.86 12.66
C TYR A 450 19.14 -0.82 12.44
N GLN A 451 19.93 -1.01 13.51
CA GLN A 451 21.41 -0.89 13.50
C GLN A 451 21.89 0.45 12.92
N LYS A 452 21.14 1.52 13.20
CA LYS A 452 21.37 2.89 12.75
C LYS A 452 20.84 3.87 13.78
N ASP A 453 21.56 4.95 14.01
CA ASP A 453 21.19 6.04 14.91
C ASP A 453 20.21 7.04 14.31
N MET A 454 20.10 7.09 12.98
CA MET A 454 19.19 7.98 12.25
C MET A 454 18.44 7.21 11.18
N ILE A 455 17.11 7.27 11.25
CA ILE A 455 16.20 6.68 10.27
C ILE A 455 15.26 7.73 9.72
N SER A 456 14.53 7.39 8.67
CA SER A 456 13.45 8.21 8.10
C SER A 456 12.27 7.33 7.80
N GLU A 457 11.11 7.64 8.39
CA GLU A 457 9.90 6.83 8.28
C GLU A 457 8.69 7.70 7.93
N ARG A 458 7.65 7.08 7.32
CA ARG A 458 6.45 7.79 6.86
C ARG A 458 5.42 7.92 7.97
N HIS A 459 4.82 9.08 8.08
CA HIS A 459 3.83 9.44 9.10
C HIS A 459 2.46 9.71 8.48
N ARG A 460 1.41 9.46 9.27
CA ARG A 460 0.03 9.82 8.98
C ARG A 460 -0.76 10.00 10.27
N HIS A 461 -0.53 11.08 11.01
CA HIS A 461 -1.18 11.31 12.31
C HIS A 461 -1.30 12.80 12.65
N ARG A 462 -2.14 13.10 13.62
CA ARG A 462 -2.38 14.45 14.15
C ARG A 462 -2.01 14.56 15.61
N TYR A 463 -2.23 13.51 16.39
CA TYR A 463 -1.96 13.44 17.81
C TYR A 463 -0.61 12.76 18.04
N GLU A 464 0.08 13.20 19.09
CA GLU A 464 1.42 12.73 19.45
C GLU A 464 1.57 12.56 20.95
N PHE A 465 2.66 11.95 21.37
CA PHE A 465 3.07 11.86 22.77
C PHE A 465 3.19 13.25 23.40
N ASN A 466 2.53 13.47 24.54
CA ASN A 466 2.58 14.72 25.28
C ASN A 466 3.80 14.74 26.22
N ASN A 467 4.78 15.60 25.92
CA ASN A 467 6.00 15.71 26.69
C ASN A 467 5.80 16.22 28.14
N ASP A 468 4.65 16.78 28.49
CA ASP A 468 4.34 17.20 29.86
C ASP A 468 4.34 16.00 30.83
N PHE A 469 4.08 14.80 30.32
CA PHE A 469 4.10 13.55 31.09
C PHE A 469 5.35 12.71 30.88
N ARG A 470 6.31 13.18 30.09
CA ARG A 470 7.50 12.38 29.71
C ARG A 470 8.30 11.92 30.91
N ASP A 471 8.64 12.84 31.81
CA ASP A 471 9.46 12.56 32.98
C ASP A 471 8.85 11.52 33.92
N GLU A 472 7.50 11.55 34.09
CA GLU A 472 6.77 10.61 34.93
C GLU A 472 6.77 9.20 34.30
N LEU A 473 6.53 9.11 32.99
CA LEU A 473 6.50 7.85 32.24
C LEU A 473 7.89 7.20 32.19
N GLU A 474 8.95 7.98 31.92
CA GLU A 474 10.33 7.49 31.93
C GLU A 474 10.78 7.02 33.33
N LYS A 475 10.40 7.73 34.40
CA LYS A 475 10.68 7.29 35.78
C LYS A 475 9.96 5.98 36.14
N ALA A 476 8.82 5.72 35.56
CA ALA A 476 8.06 4.49 35.74
C ALA A 476 8.58 3.31 34.89
N GLY A 477 9.55 3.55 34.00
CA GLY A 477 10.21 2.53 33.19
C GLY A 477 9.83 2.50 31.71
N LEU A 478 9.03 3.47 31.21
CA LEU A 478 8.83 3.60 29.76
C LEU A 478 10.13 4.11 29.12
N VAL A 479 10.61 3.43 28.09
CA VAL A 479 11.81 3.81 27.37
C VAL A 479 11.46 4.65 26.14
N ILE A 480 11.96 5.88 26.05
CA ILE A 480 11.87 6.70 24.84
C ILE A 480 13.02 6.28 23.92
N SER A 481 12.73 5.39 22.98
CA SER A 481 13.72 4.78 22.09
C SER A 481 13.98 5.56 20.81
N GLY A 482 13.13 6.55 20.48
CA GLY A 482 13.35 7.41 19.32
C GLY A 482 12.63 8.74 19.43
N THR A 483 13.29 9.79 18.89
CA THR A 483 12.77 11.16 18.89
C THR A 483 13.04 11.84 17.56
N SER A 484 12.32 12.95 17.29
CA SER A 484 12.75 13.90 16.26
C SER A 484 14.19 14.37 16.53
N PRO A 485 14.98 14.79 15.51
CA PRO A 485 16.38 15.17 15.70
C PRO A 485 16.62 16.30 16.72
N ASP A 486 15.63 17.16 16.94
CA ASP A 486 15.62 18.23 17.95
C ASP A 486 15.13 17.76 19.34
N GLY A 487 14.74 16.50 19.48
CA GLY A 487 14.29 15.87 20.72
C GLY A 487 12.89 16.28 21.18
N ARG A 488 12.17 17.11 20.42
CA ARG A 488 10.84 17.66 20.81
C ARG A 488 9.71 16.68 20.64
N ILE A 489 9.80 15.76 19.67
CA ILE A 489 8.72 14.82 19.34
C ILE A 489 9.21 13.42 19.67
N VAL A 490 8.41 12.69 20.46
CA VAL A 490 8.65 11.28 20.75
C VAL A 490 8.07 10.45 19.59
N GLU A 491 8.94 9.72 18.91
CA GLU A 491 8.59 8.93 17.73
C GLU A 491 8.39 7.44 18.06
N THR A 492 9.08 6.95 19.10
CA THR A 492 9.04 5.53 19.48
C THR A 492 9.20 5.35 20.98
N VAL A 493 8.49 4.36 21.51
CA VAL A 493 8.57 3.93 22.92
C VAL A 493 8.73 2.42 23.03
N GLU A 494 9.34 1.96 24.13
CA GLU A 494 9.57 0.55 24.44
C GLU A 494 9.27 0.26 25.92
N VAL A 495 8.94 -1.00 26.23
CA VAL A 495 8.94 -1.53 27.59
C VAL A 495 10.14 -2.46 27.71
N GLY A 496 11.16 -2.03 28.48
CA GLY A 496 12.46 -2.68 28.50
C GLY A 496 12.51 -4.06 29.15
N ASP A 497 11.52 -4.40 29.97
CA ASP A 497 11.45 -5.70 30.64
C ASP A 497 10.84 -6.81 29.75
N ASN A 498 10.30 -6.47 28.58
CA ASN A 498 9.75 -7.41 27.63
C ASN A 498 10.77 -7.75 26.52
N ASP A 499 10.75 -9.00 26.05
CA ASP A 499 11.66 -9.48 24.98
C ASP A 499 11.51 -8.68 23.68
N PHE A 500 10.28 -8.33 23.32
CA PHE A 500 9.97 -7.42 22.23
C PHE A 500 8.66 -6.66 22.52
N TYR A 501 8.77 -5.40 22.92
CA TYR A 501 7.63 -4.51 23.08
C TYR A 501 7.99 -3.13 22.55
N VAL A 502 7.72 -2.92 21.28
CA VAL A 502 8.08 -1.71 20.55
C VAL A 502 6.84 -1.05 20.00
N ALA A 503 6.74 0.27 20.15
CA ALA A 503 5.65 1.03 19.58
C ALA A 503 6.14 2.32 18.92
N VAL A 504 5.63 2.61 17.72
CA VAL A 504 6.11 3.68 16.84
C VAL A 504 4.99 4.55 16.33
N GLN A 505 5.21 5.86 16.25
CA GLN A 505 4.21 6.82 15.76
C GLN A 505 4.11 6.84 14.24
N PHE A 506 5.16 6.46 13.55
CA PHE A 506 5.20 6.33 12.10
C PHE A 506 4.61 4.99 11.61
N HIS A 507 4.54 4.84 10.29
CA HIS A 507 3.97 3.68 9.59
C HIS A 507 5.07 2.87 8.88
N PRO A 508 5.74 1.93 9.58
CA PRO A 508 6.85 1.15 9.01
C PRO A 508 6.40 0.19 7.90
N GLU A 509 5.11 -0.18 7.88
CA GLU A 509 4.52 -1.04 6.86
C GLU A 509 4.69 -0.49 5.44
N PHE A 510 4.68 0.82 5.26
CA PHE A 510 4.83 1.44 3.94
C PHE A 510 6.23 1.27 3.33
N LYS A 511 7.25 1.03 4.15
CA LYS A 511 8.63 0.81 3.69
C LYS A 511 9.05 -0.66 3.60
N SER A 512 8.17 -1.59 3.96
CA SER A 512 8.46 -3.02 3.82
C SER A 512 8.40 -3.47 2.36
N ARG A 513 9.35 -4.31 1.96
CA ARG A 513 9.43 -4.90 0.61
C ARG A 513 9.62 -6.41 0.74
N PRO A 514 9.14 -7.22 -0.21
CA PRO A 514 9.26 -8.68 -0.12
C PRO A 514 10.71 -9.18 -0.09
N ASN A 515 11.61 -8.46 -0.76
CA ASN A 515 13.05 -8.75 -0.79
C ASN A 515 13.88 -7.92 0.20
N LYS A 516 13.24 -7.04 0.97
CA LYS A 516 13.83 -6.22 2.02
C LYS A 516 12.78 -5.94 3.09
N PRO A 517 12.43 -6.96 3.90
CA PRO A 517 11.48 -6.80 4.99
C PRO A 517 11.88 -5.69 5.94
N HIS A 518 10.89 -4.99 6.48
CA HIS A 518 11.16 -3.89 7.41
C HIS A 518 11.68 -4.42 8.76
N PRO A 519 12.70 -3.79 9.37
CA PRO A 519 13.37 -4.27 10.58
C PRO A 519 12.45 -4.55 11.76
N LEU A 520 11.45 -3.69 12.02
CA LEU A 520 10.53 -3.86 13.15
C LEU A 520 9.60 -5.07 12.97
N PHE A 521 9.17 -5.35 11.75
CA PHE A 521 8.39 -6.55 11.46
C PHE A 521 9.26 -7.81 11.57
N LEU A 522 10.54 -7.74 11.17
CA LEU A 522 11.50 -8.83 11.39
C LEU A 522 11.68 -9.09 12.89
N GLY A 523 11.85 -8.04 13.71
CA GLY A 523 11.95 -8.15 15.17
C GLY A 523 10.72 -8.83 15.77
N LEU A 524 9.51 -8.37 15.42
CA LEU A 524 8.27 -8.99 15.89
C LEU A 524 8.19 -10.47 15.52
N ILE A 525 8.44 -10.84 14.26
CA ILE A 525 8.34 -12.23 13.81
C ILE A 525 9.42 -13.11 14.42
N SER A 526 10.67 -12.63 14.53
CA SER A 526 11.76 -13.38 15.18
C SER A 526 11.44 -13.68 16.63
N SER A 527 11.07 -12.68 17.42
CA SER A 527 10.73 -12.87 18.83
C SER A 527 9.47 -13.73 19.03
N SER A 528 8.52 -13.66 18.09
CA SER A 528 7.34 -14.54 18.10
C SER A 528 7.68 -16.01 17.83
N LEU A 529 8.65 -16.26 16.93
CA LEU A 529 9.15 -17.62 16.67
C LEU A 529 9.94 -18.16 17.87
N GLU A 530 10.79 -17.35 18.48
CA GLU A 530 11.54 -17.73 19.69
C GLU A 530 10.59 -18.11 20.83
N ARG A 531 9.58 -17.28 21.10
CA ARG A 531 8.54 -17.56 22.09
C ARG A 531 7.80 -18.88 21.80
N ARG A 532 7.50 -19.17 20.54
CA ARG A 532 6.85 -20.41 20.14
C ARG A 532 7.74 -21.63 20.39
N GLU A 533 9.03 -21.54 20.06
CA GLU A 533 10.02 -22.59 20.32
C GLU A 533 10.18 -22.85 21.82
N GLU A 534 10.14 -21.82 22.68
CA GLU A 534 10.19 -21.96 24.14
C GLU A 534 8.94 -22.68 24.71
N LYS A 535 7.77 -22.50 24.10
CA LYS A 535 6.55 -23.24 24.46
C LYS A 535 6.55 -24.70 23.97
N GLY A 536 7.51 -25.09 23.12
CA GLY A 536 7.61 -26.45 22.56
C GLY A 536 6.58 -26.76 21.48
N GLU A 537 6.09 -25.75 20.78
CA GLU A 537 5.07 -25.85 19.73
C GLU A 537 5.67 -25.80 18.30
#